data_9f789c1a134ef6db8fb055ced7013e3b
#
_entry.id   9f789c1a134ef6db8fb055ced7013e3b
#
_cell.length_a   1.000
_cell.length_b   1.000
_cell.length_c   1.000
_cell.angle_alpha   90.00
_cell.angle_beta   90.00
_cell.angle_gamma   90.00
#
_symmetry.space_group_name_H-M   'P 1'
#
loop_
_entity.id
_entity.type
_entity.pdbx_description
1 polymer ?
#
loop_
_entity_poly.entity_id
_entity_poly.type
_entity_poly.pdbx_seq_one_letter_code
_entity_poly.pdbx_strand_id
1 'polypeptide(L)'
;MGDWETCGEPPCEEYTFIGNSPMAKPMDVHEMREAYLSFFEAQGHGRVRRYPIVARWRDDVFFTQASIYDFQPWVIDGVIEPPHNPLTISQTCVRFNDIDNVGRTGRHYTFFEMLAHHAFNKSGQEIYFKDRTVELCHRLLVERLGIDPRLMRYVEEWWEGGGNSGPCLEVILEGVELATLVFMQYRETPQGRVPMDMTVVDTGYGLERLTWLSQGTPSAYEAVFGPVVEGIQKEVGIRPDPRVLEAYSKIAGMLNMKTAADVRELRRSTAARLGVSYDELLATIVPMEHIYVICDHSRALAFMLNDGVVPSNVREGYFARMLVRRALRAMRDLDMKSTLADIVGQQIDYFSPHFPELIENREDIMELVNVEERRYYETLERGRSIVQKMVKGLKGKPIATEQLIELYDSHGLNPEIVQEFSDVPVEIPDAFYQMVARKHEEEAAAQKEDDCPRCEMYPQDMPETVLGYYEDPEVMS
;
A
#
# COMPACT_ATOMS: atom_id res chain seq x y z
N MET A 1 22.60 16.73 18.53
CA MET A 1 21.24 16.97 18.08
C MET A 1 21.28 18.29 17.33
N GLY A 2 20.85 18.32 16.08
CA GLY A 2 20.74 19.58 15.32
C GLY A 2 19.47 20.33 15.72
N ASP A 3 19.52 21.65 15.68
CA ASP A 3 18.33 22.48 15.85
C ASP A 3 17.53 22.43 14.53
N TRP A 4 16.61 21.46 14.42
CA TRP A 4 15.76 21.29 13.28
C TRP A 4 14.54 22.19 13.40
N GLU A 5 14.22 22.97 12.35
CA GLU A 5 13.08 23.91 12.32
C GLU A 5 11.81 23.26 11.73
N THR A 6 11.93 22.08 11.11
CA THR A 6 10.84 21.36 10.41
C THR A 6 10.75 19.92 10.86
N CYS A 7 9.62 19.25 10.57
CA CYS A 7 9.44 17.81 10.83
C CYS A 7 10.36 16.93 9.97
N GLY A 8 10.84 17.43 8.83
CA GLY A 8 11.74 16.69 7.94
C GLY A 8 11.06 15.99 6.77
N GLU A 9 9.75 16.15 6.62
CA GLU A 9 8.95 15.56 5.55
C GLU A 9 8.23 16.61 4.69
N PRO A 10 7.77 16.25 3.47
CA PRO A 10 6.85 17.07 2.72
C PRO A 10 5.55 17.38 3.50
N PRO A 11 5.00 18.59 3.42
CA PRO A 11 5.41 19.66 2.50
C PRO A 11 6.57 20.56 3.00
N CYS A 12 7.12 20.29 4.18
CA CYS A 12 8.15 21.13 4.77
C CYS A 12 9.51 20.96 4.10
N GLU A 13 9.83 19.75 3.63
CA GLU A 13 11.11 19.44 2.98
C GLU A 13 10.92 18.66 1.67
N GLU A 14 11.84 18.86 0.72
CA GLU A 14 11.94 18.10 -0.52
C GLU A 14 12.69 16.78 -0.27
N TYR A 15 12.59 15.81 -1.19
CA TYR A 15 13.43 14.60 -1.18
C TYR A 15 14.85 14.95 -1.64
N THR A 16 15.76 15.18 -0.70
CA THR A 16 17.12 15.65 -1.01
C THR A 16 18.06 14.54 -1.43
N PHE A 17 17.76 13.30 -1.07
CA PHE A 17 18.58 12.12 -1.40
C PHE A 17 18.47 11.66 -2.87
N ILE A 18 17.47 12.14 -3.63
CA ILE A 18 17.31 11.79 -5.05
C ILE A 18 18.54 12.26 -5.83
N GLY A 19 19.20 11.32 -6.51
CA GLY A 19 20.46 11.56 -7.22
C GLY A 19 21.71 11.56 -6.35
N ASN A 20 21.57 11.48 -5.00
CA ASN A 20 22.68 11.46 -4.05
C ASN A 20 22.33 10.67 -2.78
N SER A 21 22.27 9.34 -2.89
CA SER A 21 21.95 8.48 -1.76
C SER A 21 22.88 8.71 -0.57
N PRO A 22 22.35 8.80 0.67
CA PRO A 22 23.15 8.86 1.89
C PRO A 22 23.69 7.49 2.33
N MET A 23 23.34 6.40 1.65
CA MET A 23 23.81 5.05 1.94
C MET A 23 25.10 4.73 1.16
N ALA A 24 25.97 3.95 1.78
CA ALA A 24 27.26 3.61 1.19
C ALA A 24 27.18 2.70 -0.05
N LYS A 25 26.08 1.94 -0.18
CA LYS A 25 25.89 0.97 -1.27
C LYS A 25 24.41 0.95 -1.70
N PRO A 26 24.11 1.05 -3.00
CA PRO A 26 22.76 0.79 -3.48
C PRO A 26 22.40 -0.68 -3.25
N MET A 27 21.17 -0.92 -2.83
CA MET A 27 20.60 -2.24 -2.60
C MET A 27 19.29 -2.35 -3.36
N ASP A 28 19.04 -3.52 -3.97
CA ASP A 28 17.70 -3.81 -4.49
C ASP A 28 16.74 -4.24 -3.34
N VAL A 29 15.48 -4.48 -3.68
CA VAL A 29 14.46 -4.85 -2.70
C VAL A 29 14.76 -6.17 -1.99
N HIS A 30 15.44 -7.09 -2.67
CA HIS A 30 15.82 -8.40 -2.12
C HIS A 30 16.99 -8.29 -1.17
N GLU A 31 18.04 -7.56 -1.57
CA GLU A 31 19.21 -7.28 -0.74
C GLU A 31 18.82 -6.48 0.52
N MET A 32 17.94 -5.49 0.39
CA MET A 32 17.49 -4.67 1.52
C MET A 32 16.69 -5.48 2.54
N ARG A 33 15.75 -6.31 2.08
CA ARG A 33 14.99 -7.22 2.96
C ARG A 33 15.91 -8.14 3.74
N GLU A 34 16.85 -8.77 3.05
CA GLU A 34 17.79 -9.69 3.71
C GLU A 34 18.78 -8.96 4.64
N ALA A 35 19.21 -7.75 4.28
CA ALA A 35 20.03 -6.92 5.15
C ALA A 35 19.36 -6.59 6.48
N TYR A 36 18.04 -6.33 6.44
CA TYR A 36 17.23 -6.09 7.62
C TYR A 36 17.02 -7.36 8.46
N LEU A 37 16.48 -8.40 7.85
CA LEU A 37 16.12 -9.64 8.57
C LEU A 37 17.34 -10.29 9.20
N SER A 38 18.45 -10.42 8.47
CA SER A 38 19.70 -10.99 9.01
C SER A 38 20.32 -10.14 10.12
N PHE A 39 20.16 -8.82 10.07
CA PHE A 39 20.60 -7.96 11.17
C PHE A 39 19.85 -8.29 12.46
N PHE A 40 18.53 -8.39 12.42
CA PHE A 40 17.74 -8.70 13.62
C PHE A 40 17.92 -10.14 14.09
N GLU A 41 18.10 -11.11 13.20
CA GLU A 41 18.49 -12.48 13.58
C GLU A 41 19.80 -12.49 14.37
N ALA A 42 20.79 -11.73 13.91
CA ALA A 42 22.07 -11.59 14.62
C ALA A 42 21.94 -10.88 15.99
N GLN A 43 20.82 -10.17 16.23
CA GLN A 43 20.47 -9.59 17.53
C GLN A 43 19.59 -10.52 18.39
N GLY A 44 19.35 -11.77 17.96
CA GLY A 44 18.60 -12.78 18.71
C GLY A 44 17.09 -12.79 18.46
N HIS A 45 16.60 -12.13 17.40
CA HIS A 45 15.19 -12.20 16.98
C HIS A 45 14.93 -13.45 16.15
N GLY A 46 13.84 -14.16 16.42
CA GLY A 46 13.38 -15.24 15.56
C GLY A 46 12.77 -14.69 14.27
N ARG A 47 13.24 -15.17 13.10
CA ARG A 47 12.65 -14.79 11.82
C ARG A 47 11.33 -15.52 11.63
N VAL A 48 10.26 -14.76 11.34
CA VAL A 48 8.91 -15.28 11.06
C VAL A 48 8.57 -15.02 9.60
N ARG A 49 7.90 -15.98 8.96
CA ARG A 49 7.34 -15.80 7.62
C ARG A 49 6.17 -14.81 7.67
N ARG A 50 5.88 -14.18 6.53
CA ARG A 50 4.71 -13.31 6.40
C ARG A 50 3.40 -14.07 6.67
N TYR A 51 2.42 -13.39 7.23
CA TYR A 51 1.03 -13.83 7.28
C TYR A 51 0.29 -13.42 6.00
N PRO A 52 -0.88 -14.03 5.72
CA PRO A 52 -1.70 -13.61 4.58
C PRO A 52 -2.09 -12.13 4.66
N ILE A 53 -2.22 -11.50 3.50
CA ILE A 53 -2.71 -10.12 3.39
C ILE A 53 -4.15 -9.99 3.88
N VAL A 54 -4.98 -11.02 3.66
CA VAL A 54 -6.36 -11.04 4.12
C VAL A 54 -6.38 -11.40 5.61
N ALA A 55 -6.76 -10.44 6.44
CA ALA A 55 -6.78 -10.58 7.90
C ALA A 55 -7.99 -11.41 8.38
N ARG A 56 -8.04 -12.70 8.05
CA ARG A 56 -9.18 -13.60 8.36
C ARG A 56 -9.41 -13.82 9.85
N TRP A 57 -8.43 -13.55 10.69
CA TRP A 57 -8.50 -13.63 12.17
C TRP A 57 -9.10 -12.38 12.83
N ARG A 58 -9.51 -11.40 12.01
CA ARG A 58 -10.10 -10.12 12.46
C ARG A 58 -11.33 -9.79 11.63
N ASP A 59 -12.33 -9.18 12.24
CA ASP A 59 -13.60 -8.73 11.60
C ASP A 59 -13.67 -7.22 11.40
N ASP A 60 -12.76 -6.48 11.98
CA ASP A 60 -12.72 -5.02 11.91
C ASP A 60 -11.93 -4.48 10.69
N VAL A 61 -11.14 -5.33 10.02
CA VAL A 61 -10.36 -4.97 8.84
C VAL A 61 -10.42 -6.06 7.77
N PHE A 62 -10.30 -5.69 6.50
CA PHE A 62 -10.19 -6.63 5.40
C PHE A 62 -8.76 -7.12 5.18
N PHE A 63 -7.79 -6.23 5.37
CA PHE A 63 -6.41 -6.48 5.01
C PHE A 63 -5.46 -6.17 6.16
N THR A 64 -4.35 -6.89 6.21
CA THR A 64 -3.21 -6.57 7.04
C THR A 64 -2.61 -5.24 6.58
N GLN A 65 -2.63 -4.23 7.44
CA GLN A 65 -2.15 -2.88 7.15
C GLN A 65 -0.83 -2.54 7.86
N ALA A 66 -0.45 -3.36 8.83
CA ALA A 66 0.80 -3.29 9.59
C ALA A 66 1.11 -4.66 10.16
N SER A 67 2.38 -4.98 10.38
CA SER A 67 2.84 -6.27 10.89
C SER A 67 2.25 -6.64 12.26
N ILE A 68 1.96 -5.63 13.10
CA ILE A 68 1.35 -5.88 14.41
C ILE A 68 -0.08 -6.47 14.31
N TYR A 69 -0.77 -6.28 13.17
CA TYR A 69 -2.10 -6.85 12.97
C TYR A 69 -2.09 -8.38 13.00
N ASP A 70 -0.96 -9.01 12.69
CA ASP A 70 -0.78 -10.45 12.76
C ASP A 70 -0.86 -10.99 14.20
N PHE A 71 -0.59 -10.12 15.17
CA PHE A 71 -0.53 -10.43 16.59
C PHE A 71 -1.68 -9.84 17.40
N GLN A 72 -2.50 -8.99 16.78
CA GLN A 72 -3.69 -8.41 17.37
C GLN A 72 -4.96 -9.21 16.98
N PRO A 73 -5.89 -9.47 17.91
CA PRO A 73 -5.78 -9.20 19.36
C PRO A 73 -5.08 -10.34 20.13
N TRP A 74 -4.93 -11.52 19.53
CA TRP A 74 -4.73 -12.79 20.21
C TRP A 74 -3.44 -12.88 21.04
N VAL A 75 -2.31 -12.45 20.47
CA VAL A 75 -1.02 -12.43 21.20
C VAL A 75 -1.02 -11.31 22.24
N ILE A 76 -1.51 -10.12 21.86
CA ILE A 76 -1.52 -8.94 22.74
C ILE A 76 -2.43 -9.15 23.94
N ASP A 77 -3.53 -9.91 23.78
CA ASP A 77 -4.43 -10.29 24.87
C ASP A 77 -3.92 -11.50 25.68
N GLY A 78 -2.78 -12.07 25.29
CA GLY A 78 -2.17 -13.20 25.98
C GLY A 78 -2.93 -14.53 25.79
N VAL A 79 -3.79 -14.62 24.76
CA VAL A 79 -4.56 -15.84 24.44
C VAL A 79 -3.64 -16.90 23.84
N ILE A 80 -2.72 -16.46 22.94
CA ILE A 80 -1.69 -17.32 22.35
C ILE A 80 -0.31 -16.71 22.54
N GLU A 81 0.71 -17.55 22.54
CA GLU A 81 2.11 -17.09 22.58
C GLU A 81 2.56 -16.67 21.18
N PRO A 82 3.43 -15.65 21.05
CA PRO A 82 4.04 -15.33 19.77
C PRO A 82 4.95 -16.47 19.28
N PRO A 83 5.12 -16.69 17.97
CA PRO A 83 5.96 -17.78 17.44
C PRO A 83 7.42 -17.66 17.87
N HIS A 84 7.89 -16.46 18.08
CA HIS A 84 9.18 -16.11 18.69
C HIS A 84 9.04 -14.84 19.52
N ASN A 85 9.90 -14.70 20.53
CA ASN A 85 9.94 -13.47 21.33
C ASN A 85 11.36 -13.19 21.82
N PRO A 86 12.08 -12.18 21.25
CA PRO A 86 11.63 -11.26 20.21
C PRO A 86 11.60 -11.88 18.81
N LEU A 87 10.88 -11.25 17.88
CA LEU A 87 10.76 -11.70 16.49
C LEU A 87 11.08 -10.60 15.48
N THR A 88 11.39 -11.01 14.24
CA THR A 88 11.50 -10.13 13.07
C THR A 88 10.74 -10.72 11.88
N ILE A 89 10.13 -9.85 11.09
CA ILE A 89 9.25 -10.22 9.98
C ILE A 89 9.35 -9.19 8.84
N SER A 90 9.14 -9.64 7.62
CA SER A 90 8.79 -8.81 6.47
C SER A 90 7.34 -9.10 6.13
N GLN A 91 6.42 -8.29 6.64
CA GLN A 91 4.99 -8.48 6.43
C GLN A 91 4.49 -7.75 5.20
N THR A 92 3.80 -8.47 4.34
CA THR A 92 3.09 -7.88 3.20
C THR A 92 1.81 -7.18 3.66
N CYS A 93 1.68 -5.93 3.31
CA CYS A 93 0.60 -5.06 3.75
C CYS A 93 -0.13 -4.42 2.57
N VAL A 94 -1.41 -4.11 2.76
CA VAL A 94 -2.24 -3.43 1.77
C VAL A 94 -2.98 -2.26 2.40
N ARG A 95 -2.86 -1.06 1.79
CA ARG A 95 -3.58 0.15 2.18
C ARG A 95 -4.19 0.83 0.96
N PHE A 96 -5.44 1.24 1.08
CA PHE A 96 -6.19 1.93 0.01
C PHE A 96 -6.43 3.41 0.28
N ASN A 97 -6.07 3.91 1.46
CA ASN A 97 -6.34 5.29 1.88
C ASN A 97 -5.73 6.32 0.91
N ASP A 98 -4.56 6.01 0.37
CA ASP A 98 -3.78 6.89 -0.50
C ASP A 98 -3.70 6.38 -1.95
N ILE A 99 -4.65 5.58 -2.39
CA ILE A 99 -4.62 4.97 -3.73
C ILE A 99 -4.52 6.00 -4.86
N ASP A 100 -5.09 7.19 -4.68
CA ASP A 100 -5.03 8.27 -5.67
C ASP A 100 -3.67 9.00 -5.71
N ASN A 101 -2.84 8.79 -4.68
CA ASN A 101 -1.47 9.29 -4.60
C ASN A 101 -0.45 8.30 -5.22
N VAL A 102 -0.86 7.05 -5.46
CA VAL A 102 -0.02 6.03 -6.10
C VAL A 102 0.35 6.48 -7.51
N GLY A 103 1.62 6.36 -7.85
CA GLY A 103 2.21 6.81 -9.10
C GLY A 103 2.60 8.30 -9.13
N ARG A 104 2.10 9.14 -8.20
CA ARG A 104 2.26 10.60 -8.22
C ARG A 104 3.29 11.13 -7.25
N THR A 105 3.25 10.67 -6.02
CA THR A 105 4.07 11.23 -4.93
C THR A 105 5.45 10.60 -4.80
N GLY A 106 5.69 9.53 -5.55
CA GLY A 106 6.94 8.77 -5.52
C GLY A 106 7.11 7.83 -4.32
N ARG A 107 6.20 7.89 -3.31
CA ARG A 107 6.34 7.17 -2.04
C ARG A 107 5.12 6.36 -1.58
N HIS A 108 3.94 6.57 -2.16
CA HIS A 108 2.72 5.87 -1.77
C HIS A 108 2.53 4.60 -2.58
N TYR A 109 2.17 3.52 -1.90
CA TYR A 109 1.92 2.21 -2.46
C TYR A 109 0.56 1.68 -2.01
N THR A 110 -0.11 0.93 -2.89
CA THR A 110 -1.25 0.10 -2.50
C THR A 110 -0.78 -1.12 -1.72
N PHE A 111 0.24 -1.80 -2.24
CA PHE A 111 0.91 -2.93 -1.62
C PHE A 111 2.35 -2.55 -1.23
N PHE A 112 2.75 -2.87 -0.01
CA PHE A 112 4.11 -2.66 0.48
C PHE A 112 4.52 -3.74 1.48
N GLU A 113 5.81 -3.86 1.72
CA GLU A 113 6.34 -4.72 2.77
C GLU A 113 6.75 -3.89 3.98
N MET A 114 6.15 -4.21 5.12
CA MET A 114 6.56 -3.65 6.41
C MET A 114 7.58 -4.59 7.04
N LEU A 115 8.84 -4.18 7.04
CA LEU A 115 9.86 -4.81 7.85
C LEU A 115 9.63 -4.44 9.30
N ALA A 116 9.65 -5.42 10.20
CA ALA A 116 9.37 -5.18 11.60
C ALA A 116 10.21 -6.05 12.52
N HIS A 117 10.42 -5.56 13.73
CA HIS A 117 10.78 -6.38 14.87
C HIS A 117 9.83 -6.09 16.03
N HIS A 118 9.46 -7.14 16.74
CA HIS A 118 8.53 -7.05 17.86
C HIS A 118 9.12 -7.71 19.11
N ALA A 119 8.77 -7.15 20.27
CA ALA A 119 9.01 -7.74 21.57
C ALA A 119 7.76 -7.61 22.45
N PHE A 120 7.31 -8.73 22.98
CA PHE A 120 6.10 -8.82 23.82
C PHE A 120 6.54 -8.98 25.27
N ASN A 121 6.33 -7.94 26.10
CA ASN A 121 6.78 -7.88 27.46
C ASN A 121 5.63 -8.16 28.42
N LYS A 122 5.65 -9.30 29.07
CA LYS A 122 4.69 -9.67 30.13
C LYS A 122 5.18 -9.19 31.50
N SER A 123 4.29 -9.01 32.46
CA SER A 123 4.66 -8.68 33.84
C SER A 123 5.69 -9.66 34.39
N GLY A 124 6.84 -9.16 34.81
CA GLY A 124 7.96 -9.97 35.32
C GLY A 124 8.84 -10.65 34.26
N GLN A 125 8.55 -10.47 32.98
CA GLN A 125 9.36 -11.00 31.88
C GLN A 125 9.52 -9.93 30.79
N GLU A 126 10.39 -8.97 31.03
CA GLU A 126 10.75 -7.95 30.03
C GLU A 126 11.84 -8.49 29.10
N ILE A 127 11.57 -8.45 27.79
CA ILE A 127 12.54 -8.80 26.74
C ILE A 127 13.40 -7.57 26.46
N TYR A 128 12.80 -6.50 25.97
CA TYR A 128 13.34 -5.13 25.89
C TYR A 128 12.22 -4.14 25.54
N PHE A 129 12.47 -2.85 25.81
CA PHE A 129 11.51 -1.80 25.50
C PHE A 129 12.17 -0.60 24.81
N LYS A 130 11.88 0.63 25.20
CA LYS A 130 12.21 1.87 24.47
C LYS A 130 13.68 2.00 24.09
N ASP A 131 14.57 1.98 25.07
CA ASP A 131 15.99 2.29 24.86
C ASP A 131 16.66 1.31 23.90
N ARG A 132 16.38 0.02 24.08
CA ARG A 132 16.93 -1.03 23.21
C ARG A 132 16.36 -0.97 21.81
N THR A 133 15.09 -0.60 21.65
CA THR A 133 14.46 -0.42 20.32
C THR A 133 15.15 0.71 19.55
N VAL A 134 15.34 1.85 20.18
CA VAL A 134 16.04 2.99 19.55
C VAL A 134 17.50 2.65 19.23
N GLU A 135 18.19 1.97 20.14
CA GLU A 135 19.56 1.49 19.91
C GLU A 135 19.63 0.56 18.69
N LEU A 136 18.73 -0.43 18.59
CA LEU A 136 18.67 -1.38 17.47
C LEU A 136 18.39 -0.66 16.15
N CYS A 137 17.44 0.26 16.13
CA CYS A 137 17.17 1.08 14.96
C CYS A 137 18.39 1.89 14.54
N HIS A 138 19.02 2.58 15.47
CA HIS A 138 20.23 3.37 15.21
C HIS A 138 21.37 2.51 14.66
N ARG A 139 21.63 1.35 15.25
CA ARG A 139 22.67 0.43 14.78
C ARG A 139 22.36 -0.15 13.40
N LEU A 140 21.10 -0.49 13.11
CA LEU A 140 20.70 -0.90 11.76
C LEU A 140 21.04 0.18 10.74
N LEU A 141 20.59 1.42 10.98
CA LEU A 141 20.76 2.50 10.02
C LEU A 141 22.21 2.95 9.87
N VAL A 142 22.96 3.04 10.96
CA VAL A 142 24.35 3.53 10.95
C VAL A 142 25.34 2.41 10.65
N GLU A 143 25.30 1.30 11.40
CA GLU A 143 26.33 0.26 11.30
C GLU A 143 26.09 -0.67 10.10
N ARG A 144 24.83 -1.02 9.83
CA ARG A 144 24.49 -1.97 8.76
C ARG A 144 24.27 -1.29 7.41
N LEU A 145 23.58 -0.14 7.39
CA LEU A 145 23.24 0.57 6.16
C LEU A 145 24.19 1.74 5.85
N GLY A 146 25.04 2.14 6.80
CA GLY A 146 26.10 3.13 6.59
C GLY A 146 25.62 4.58 6.51
N ILE A 147 24.46 4.88 7.09
CA ILE A 147 23.88 6.23 7.10
C ILE A 147 24.63 7.10 8.15
N ASP A 148 24.95 8.34 7.78
CA ASP A 148 25.51 9.30 8.72
C ASP A 148 24.47 9.65 9.81
N PRO A 149 24.76 9.40 11.10
CA PRO A 149 23.81 9.64 12.18
C PRO A 149 23.39 11.12 12.30
N ARG A 150 24.14 12.06 11.73
CA ARG A 150 23.79 13.48 11.74
C ARG A 150 22.61 13.83 10.82
N LEU A 151 22.29 12.96 9.87
CA LEU A 151 21.17 13.15 8.94
C LEU A 151 19.83 12.68 9.52
N MET A 152 19.87 11.82 10.56
CA MET A 152 18.66 11.22 11.12
C MET A 152 17.95 12.14 12.10
N ARG A 153 16.63 12.19 11.98
CA ARG A 153 15.73 12.85 12.93
C ARG A 153 14.86 11.80 13.59
N TYR A 154 14.66 11.94 14.90
CA TYR A 154 13.72 11.17 15.69
C TYR A 154 12.65 12.14 16.18
N VAL A 155 11.42 11.97 15.67
CA VAL A 155 10.29 12.85 15.97
C VAL A 155 9.34 12.10 16.90
N GLU A 156 9.06 12.69 18.06
CA GLU A 156 8.13 12.12 19.03
C GLU A 156 6.69 12.36 18.58
N GLU A 157 5.92 11.27 18.51
CA GLU A 157 4.52 11.26 18.10
C GLU A 157 3.69 10.29 18.95
N TRP A 158 2.42 10.21 18.66
CA TRP A 158 1.48 9.26 19.28
C TRP A 158 0.86 8.37 18.21
N TRP A 159 0.99 7.06 18.40
CA TRP A 159 0.41 6.06 17.50
C TRP A 159 -0.85 5.44 18.10
N GLU A 160 -1.86 5.19 17.26
CA GLU A 160 -3.09 4.50 17.59
C GLU A 160 -3.50 3.60 16.42
N GLY A 161 -3.78 2.32 16.71
CA GLY A 161 -4.18 1.36 15.67
C GLY A 161 -4.65 0.03 16.27
N GLY A 162 -5.66 -0.58 15.64
CA GLY A 162 -6.18 -1.89 16.04
C GLY A 162 -6.68 -1.98 17.49
N GLY A 163 -7.14 -0.87 18.07
CA GLY A 163 -7.63 -0.80 19.45
C GLY A 163 -6.53 -0.63 20.51
N ASN A 164 -5.29 -0.44 20.10
CA ASN A 164 -4.16 -0.19 20.98
C ASN A 164 -3.47 1.14 20.65
N SER A 165 -2.71 1.68 21.59
CA SER A 165 -1.98 2.93 21.39
C SER A 165 -0.73 3.04 22.26
N GLY A 166 0.13 4.01 21.90
CA GLY A 166 1.32 4.34 22.68
C GLY A 166 2.13 5.48 22.07
N PRO A 167 3.11 6.03 22.80
CA PRO A 167 4.06 6.95 22.24
C PRO A 167 4.89 6.25 21.16
N CYS A 168 5.30 6.99 20.14
CA CYS A 168 6.16 6.48 19.09
C CYS A 168 7.26 7.48 18.74
N LEU A 169 8.24 6.99 17.97
CA LEU A 169 9.25 7.81 17.33
C LEU A 169 9.19 7.55 15.82
N GLU A 170 8.99 8.58 15.05
CA GLU A 170 9.21 8.55 13.61
C GLU A 170 10.67 8.81 13.31
N VAL A 171 11.24 8.01 12.42
CA VAL A 171 12.64 8.11 11.99
C VAL A 171 12.66 8.67 10.59
N ILE A 172 13.03 9.94 10.46
CA ILE A 172 12.96 10.71 9.23
C ILE A 172 14.37 11.08 8.76
N LEU A 173 14.56 11.01 7.45
CA LEU A 173 15.82 11.36 6.81
C LEU A 173 15.58 11.92 5.42
N GLU A 174 16.12 13.11 5.15
CA GLU A 174 16.13 13.76 3.83
C GLU A 174 14.76 13.79 3.10
N GLY A 175 13.70 14.05 3.84
CA GLY A 175 12.35 14.17 3.30
C GLY A 175 11.53 12.89 3.36
N VAL A 176 12.09 11.77 3.84
CA VAL A 176 11.36 10.50 3.90
C VAL A 176 11.36 9.90 5.30
N GLU A 177 10.18 9.52 5.79
CA GLU A 177 10.02 8.66 6.96
C GLU A 177 10.43 7.24 6.60
N LEU A 178 11.43 6.72 7.30
CA LEU A 178 11.97 5.37 7.10
C LEU A 178 11.31 4.33 7.99
N ALA A 179 10.98 4.73 9.22
CA ALA A 179 10.44 3.85 10.24
C ALA A 179 9.60 4.59 11.27
N THR A 180 8.66 3.85 11.86
CA THR A 180 7.95 4.25 13.08
C THR A 180 8.24 3.20 14.16
N LEU A 181 8.71 3.65 15.33
CA LEU A 181 9.02 2.83 16.50
C LEU A 181 7.92 3.07 17.54
N VAL A 182 6.98 2.13 17.67
CA VAL A 182 5.82 2.26 18.56
C VAL A 182 6.08 1.53 19.87
N PHE A 183 5.75 2.18 20.96
CA PHE A 183 5.83 1.65 22.33
C PHE A 183 4.41 1.48 22.87
N MET A 184 3.74 0.42 22.44
CA MET A 184 2.36 0.16 22.74
C MET A 184 2.18 -0.19 24.22
N GLN A 185 1.32 0.59 24.91
CA GLN A 185 1.14 0.50 26.36
C GLN A 185 -0.33 0.59 26.79
N TYR A 186 -1.21 1.01 25.87
CA TYR A 186 -2.60 1.30 26.20
C TYR A 186 -3.55 0.59 25.26
N ARG A 187 -4.71 0.20 25.82
CA ARG A 187 -5.89 -0.21 25.07
C ARG A 187 -6.84 0.98 24.96
N GLU A 188 -7.32 1.25 23.77
CA GLU A 188 -8.36 2.23 23.53
C GLU A 188 -9.72 1.65 23.86
N THR A 189 -10.51 2.35 24.69
CA THR A 189 -11.86 1.96 25.06
C THR A 189 -12.82 3.15 24.93
N PRO A 190 -14.15 2.93 24.85
CA PRO A 190 -15.11 4.04 24.83
C PRO A 190 -15.03 4.97 26.05
N GLN A 191 -14.44 4.50 27.16
CA GLN A 191 -14.24 5.25 28.40
C GLN A 191 -12.87 5.95 28.47
N GLY A 192 -12.03 5.78 27.45
CA GLY A 192 -10.67 6.33 27.36
C GLY A 192 -9.59 5.23 27.40
N ARG A 193 -8.35 5.66 27.53
CA ARG A 193 -7.17 4.79 27.50
C ARG A 193 -6.99 4.05 28.80
N VAL A 194 -6.75 2.74 28.70
CA VAL A 194 -6.48 1.86 29.86
C VAL A 194 -5.10 1.21 29.66
N PRO A 195 -4.20 1.23 30.68
CA PRO A 195 -2.94 0.52 30.59
C PRO A 195 -3.12 -0.96 30.28
N MET A 196 -2.24 -1.51 29.44
CA MET A 196 -2.22 -2.94 29.12
C MET A 196 -1.35 -3.71 30.10
N ASP A 197 -1.70 -4.98 30.35
CA ASP A 197 -0.87 -5.91 31.13
C ASP A 197 0.42 -6.30 30.39
N MET A 198 0.36 -6.31 29.05
CA MET A 198 1.49 -6.54 28.15
C MET A 198 1.90 -5.23 27.51
N THR A 199 3.18 -4.86 27.58
CA THR A 199 3.73 -3.78 26.77
C THR A 199 4.41 -4.38 25.52
N VAL A 200 4.24 -3.74 24.38
CA VAL A 200 4.71 -4.27 23.10
C VAL A 200 5.63 -3.26 22.41
N VAL A 201 6.77 -3.76 21.97
CA VAL A 201 7.56 -3.06 20.94
C VAL A 201 6.96 -3.42 19.60
N ASP A 202 6.37 -2.45 18.95
CA ASP A 202 5.88 -2.55 17.58
C ASP A 202 6.69 -1.61 16.69
N THR A 203 7.29 -2.14 15.63
CA THR A 203 8.08 -1.32 14.72
C THR A 203 7.64 -1.56 13.28
N GLY A 204 7.69 -0.51 12.48
CA GLY A 204 7.41 -0.60 11.06
C GLY A 204 8.45 0.17 10.26
N TYR A 205 9.24 -0.53 9.45
CA TYR A 205 10.19 0.04 8.50
C TYR A 205 9.67 -0.20 7.09
N GLY A 206 9.62 0.85 6.27
CA GLY A 206 9.20 0.71 4.89
C GLY A 206 10.32 0.10 4.04
N LEU A 207 10.19 -1.15 3.61
CA LEU A 207 11.16 -1.80 2.73
C LEU A 207 11.40 -0.97 1.47
N GLU A 208 10.33 -0.53 0.84
CA GLU A 208 10.37 0.26 -0.39
C GLU A 208 11.07 1.61 -0.18
N ARG A 209 10.83 2.27 0.96
CA ARG A 209 11.45 3.55 1.31
C ARG A 209 12.94 3.40 1.58
N LEU A 210 13.36 2.35 2.32
CA LEU A 210 14.77 2.04 2.54
C LEU A 210 15.49 1.70 1.24
N THR A 211 14.86 0.92 0.37
CA THR A 211 15.39 0.57 -0.96
C THR A 211 15.55 1.83 -1.82
N TRP A 212 14.55 2.69 -1.83
CA TRP A 212 14.56 3.95 -2.55
C TRP A 212 15.69 4.88 -2.07
N LEU A 213 15.78 5.06 -0.74
CA LEU A 213 16.85 5.85 -0.14
C LEU A 213 18.24 5.32 -0.55
N SER A 214 18.43 3.99 -0.61
CA SER A 214 19.70 3.37 -0.95
C SER A 214 20.11 3.59 -2.40
N GLN A 215 19.14 3.69 -3.32
CA GLN A 215 19.39 3.84 -4.74
C GLN A 215 19.37 5.31 -5.21
N GLY A 216 18.61 6.18 -4.51
CA GLY A 216 18.46 7.57 -4.88
C GLY A 216 17.80 7.78 -6.24
N THR A 217 16.96 6.84 -6.68
CA THR A 217 16.19 6.93 -7.93
C THR A 217 15.15 8.05 -7.86
N PRO A 218 14.63 8.54 -8.99
CA PRO A 218 13.59 9.59 -9.02
C PRO A 218 12.35 9.20 -8.21
N SER A 219 11.97 7.92 -8.20
CA SER A 219 10.84 7.44 -7.41
C SER A 219 11.15 6.10 -6.74
N ALA A 220 10.42 5.80 -5.66
CA ALA A 220 10.51 4.50 -5.02
C ALA A 220 10.06 3.35 -5.95
N TYR A 221 9.19 3.62 -6.94
CA TYR A 221 8.75 2.61 -7.91
C TYR A 221 9.91 2.12 -8.79
N GLU A 222 10.81 3.01 -9.21
CA GLU A 222 12.01 2.63 -9.98
C GLU A 222 12.96 1.79 -9.17
N ALA A 223 13.13 2.14 -7.89
CA ALA A 223 13.97 1.37 -6.97
C ALA A 223 13.43 -0.04 -6.73
N VAL A 224 12.11 -0.19 -6.61
CA VAL A 224 11.46 -1.45 -6.24
C VAL A 224 11.16 -2.33 -7.45
N PHE A 225 10.71 -1.74 -8.56
CA PHE A 225 10.22 -2.45 -9.74
C PHE A 225 11.15 -2.29 -10.97
N GLY A 226 12.40 -1.88 -10.78
CA GLY A 226 13.31 -1.51 -11.86
C GLY A 226 13.16 -2.31 -13.16
N PRO A 227 13.29 -3.65 -13.15
CA PRO A 227 13.16 -4.47 -14.37
C PRO A 227 11.78 -4.38 -15.03
N VAL A 228 10.69 -4.27 -14.24
CA VAL A 228 9.32 -4.16 -14.78
C VAL A 228 9.08 -2.75 -15.34
N VAL A 229 9.52 -1.70 -14.65
CA VAL A 229 9.48 -0.32 -15.13
C VAL A 229 10.20 -0.20 -16.47
N GLU A 230 11.44 -0.71 -16.56
CA GLU A 230 12.25 -0.69 -17.78
C GLU A 230 11.58 -1.46 -18.93
N GLY A 231 10.97 -2.61 -18.62
CA GLY A 231 10.23 -3.44 -19.58
C GLY A 231 9.07 -2.65 -20.20
N ILE A 232 8.24 -2.01 -19.38
CA ILE A 232 7.11 -1.21 -19.84
C ILE A 232 7.59 0.01 -20.62
N GLN A 233 8.58 0.74 -20.11
CA GLN A 233 9.17 1.89 -20.83
C GLN A 233 9.65 1.52 -22.25
N LYS A 234 10.30 0.36 -22.36
CA LYS A 234 10.79 -0.16 -23.63
C LYS A 234 9.64 -0.52 -24.57
N GLU A 235 8.59 -1.17 -24.08
CA GLU A 235 7.41 -1.54 -24.84
C GLU A 235 6.73 -0.31 -25.44
N VAL A 236 6.47 0.70 -24.59
CA VAL A 236 5.72 1.90 -25.00
C VAL A 236 6.61 2.99 -25.63
N GLY A 237 7.93 2.77 -25.68
CA GLY A 237 8.89 3.70 -26.28
C GLY A 237 9.09 5.00 -25.50
N ILE A 238 8.71 5.05 -24.22
CA ILE A 238 8.81 6.24 -23.37
C ILE A 238 10.24 6.37 -22.83
N ARG A 239 10.81 7.56 -23.02
CA ARG A 239 12.10 7.97 -22.45
C ARG A 239 11.94 9.35 -21.82
N PRO A 240 11.69 9.42 -20.50
CA PRO A 240 11.53 10.70 -19.82
C PRO A 240 12.82 11.52 -19.89
N ASP A 241 12.71 12.86 -19.93
CA ASP A 241 13.88 13.73 -19.71
C ASP A 241 14.34 13.55 -18.25
N PRO A 242 15.57 13.03 -18.00
CA PRO A 242 16.03 12.72 -16.66
C PRO A 242 16.10 13.96 -15.76
N ARG A 243 16.40 15.15 -16.31
CA ARG A 243 16.50 16.40 -15.55
C ARG A 243 15.12 16.83 -15.07
N VAL A 244 14.12 16.73 -15.94
CA VAL A 244 12.74 17.11 -15.63
C VAL A 244 12.15 16.13 -14.61
N LEU A 245 12.35 14.82 -14.85
CA LEU A 245 11.85 13.78 -13.96
C LEU A 245 12.47 13.90 -12.57
N GLU A 246 13.80 13.99 -12.44
CA GLU A 246 14.49 14.12 -11.16
C GLU A 246 14.04 15.36 -10.39
N ALA A 247 14.02 16.52 -11.05
CA ALA A 247 13.65 17.77 -10.40
C ALA A 247 12.18 17.78 -9.96
N TYR A 248 11.28 17.19 -10.75
CA TYR A 248 9.88 17.02 -10.36
C TYR A 248 9.74 16.05 -9.18
N SER A 249 10.48 14.95 -9.21
CA SER A 249 10.42 13.91 -8.16
C SER A 249 10.85 14.43 -6.80
N LYS A 250 11.83 15.33 -6.72
CA LYS A 250 12.25 15.96 -5.45
C LYS A 250 11.11 16.67 -4.71
N ILE A 251 10.14 17.20 -5.45
CA ILE A 251 8.97 17.90 -4.88
C ILE A 251 7.69 17.07 -4.95
N ALA A 252 7.75 15.87 -5.51
CA ALA A 252 6.56 15.02 -5.70
C ALA A 252 5.83 14.69 -4.40
N GLY A 253 6.54 14.63 -3.27
CA GLY A 253 5.95 14.48 -1.94
C GLY A 253 4.95 15.58 -1.57
N MET A 254 5.10 16.78 -2.14
CA MET A 254 4.17 17.90 -1.95
C MET A 254 2.85 17.71 -2.70
N LEU A 255 2.77 16.73 -3.62
CA LEU A 255 1.56 16.36 -4.36
C LEU A 255 0.53 15.57 -3.54
N ASN A 256 0.82 15.27 -2.29
CA ASN A 256 -0.17 14.75 -1.34
C ASN A 256 -1.22 15.85 -1.05
N MET A 257 -1.96 16.22 -2.08
CA MET A 257 -2.83 17.38 -2.11
C MET A 257 -4.28 16.95 -2.23
N LYS A 258 -5.13 17.73 -1.58
CA LYS A 258 -6.55 17.40 -1.43
C LYS A 258 -7.39 17.71 -2.67
N THR A 259 -6.88 18.49 -3.64
CA THR A 259 -7.65 18.88 -4.82
C THR A 259 -6.86 18.81 -6.13
N ALA A 260 -7.54 18.53 -7.25
CA ALA A 260 -6.95 18.56 -8.58
C ALA A 260 -6.45 19.97 -8.99
N ALA A 261 -6.99 21.03 -8.38
CA ALA A 261 -6.54 22.41 -8.62
C ALA A 261 -5.13 22.64 -8.06
N ASP A 262 -4.88 22.14 -6.85
CA ASP A 262 -3.59 22.23 -6.18
C ASP A 262 -2.50 21.49 -6.98
N VAL A 263 -2.81 20.29 -7.47
CA VAL A 263 -1.89 19.52 -8.33
C VAL A 263 -1.53 20.28 -9.61
N ARG A 264 -2.51 20.92 -10.26
CA ARG A 264 -2.24 21.72 -11.46
C ARG A 264 -1.38 22.93 -11.17
N GLU A 265 -1.61 23.61 -10.06
CA GLU A 265 -0.82 24.79 -9.67
C GLU A 265 0.62 24.39 -9.33
N LEU A 266 0.83 23.33 -8.57
CA LEU A 266 2.17 22.82 -8.27
C LEU A 266 2.91 22.41 -9.55
N ARG A 267 2.25 21.73 -10.48
CA ARG A 267 2.85 21.36 -11.77
C ARG A 267 3.22 22.59 -12.61
N ARG A 268 2.37 23.63 -12.63
CA ARG A 268 2.67 24.88 -13.33
C ARG A 268 3.86 25.61 -12.72
N SER A 269 3.90 25.76 -11.41
CA SER A 269 5.02 26.39 -10.72
C SER A 269 6.31 25.63 -10.91
N THR A 270 6.25 24.29 -10.94
CA THR A 270 7.39 23.44 -11.22
C THR A 270 7.89 23.61 -12.65
N ALA A 271 7.01 23.59 -13.64
CA ALA A 271 7.38 23.84 -15.05
C ALA A 271 8.09 25.19 -15.20
N ALA A 272 7.53 26.25 -14.58
CA ALA A 272 8.14 27.57 -14.59
C ALA A 272 9.54 27.58 -13.93
N ARG A 273 9.69 26.89 -12.77
CA ARG A 273 10.99 26.76 -12.09
C ARG A 273 12.05 26.03 -12.93
N LEU A 274 11.63 25.02 -13.69
CA LEU A 274 12.49 24.24 -14.58
C LEU A 274 12.75 24.89 -15.93
N GLY A 275 12.03 25.98 -16.26
CA GLY A 275 12.16 26.65 -17.56
C GLY A 275 11.63 25.82 -18.72
N VAL A 276 10.69 24.91 -18.48
CA VAL A 276 9.98 24.11 -19.48
C VAL A 276 8.52 24.54 -19.57
N SER A 277 7.87 24.26 -20.69
CA SER A 277 6.43 24.48 -20.80
C SER A 277 5.65 23.48 -19.93
N TYR A 278 4.41 23.82 -19.58
CA TYR A 278 3.54 22.91 -18.84
C TYR A 278 3.31 21.59 -19.58
N ASP A 279 3.15 21.68 -20.92
CA ASP A 279 2.91 20.51 -21.76
C ASP A 279 4.15 19.60 -21.85
N GLU A 280 5.36 20.16 -21.90
CA GLU A 280 6.62 19.39 -21.84
C GLU A 280 6.78 18.68 -20.48
N LEU A 281 6.43 19.36 -19.38
CA LEU A 281 6.42 18.72 -18.07
C LEU A 281 5.45 17.53 -18.07
N LEU A 282 4.19 17.75 -18.50
CA LEU A 282 3.19 16.67 -18.53
C LEU A 282 3.58 15.52 -19.44
N ALA A 283 4.16 15.80 -20.59
CA ALA A 283 4.66 14.77 -21.51
C ALA A 283 5.75 13.87 -20.89
N THR A 284 6.50 14.41 -19.92
CA THR A 284 7.51 13.64 -19.18
C THR A 284 6.90 12.85 -18.02
N ILE A 285 6.06 13.51 -17.18
CA ILE A 285 5.65 12.90 -15.91
C ILE A 285 4.42 12.00 -16.02
N VAL A 286 3.42 12.36 -16.83
CA VAL A 286 2.15 11.60 -16.88
C VAL A 286 2.33 10.15 -17.35
N PRO A 287 3.13 9.88 -18.40
CA PRO A 287 3.41 8.49 -18.77
C PRO A 287 4.11 7.70 -17.67
N MET A 288 5.02 8.34 -16.92
CA MET A 288 5.70 7.69 -15.81
C MET A 288 4.74 7.40 -14.65
N GLU A 289 3.81 8.32 -14.33
CA GLU A 289 2.75 8.09 -13.34
C GLU A 289 1.90 6.85 -13.70
N HIS A 290 1.55 6.68 -14.99
CA HIS A 290 0.82 5.49 -15.45
C HIS A 290 1.65 4.21 -15.31
N ILE A 291 2.95 4.24 -15.67
CA ILE A 291 3.86 3.09 -15.50
C ILE A 291 3.93 2.68 -14.02
N TYR A 292 4.09 3.65 -13.12
CA TYR A 292 4.17 3.39 -11.68
C TYR A 292 2.86 2.79 -11.12
N VAL A 293 1.71 3.30 -11.58
CA VAL A 293 0.39 2.72 -11.23
C VAL A 293 0.29 1.27 -11.70
N ILE A 294 0.71 0.96 -12.92
CA ILE A 294 0.71 -0.42 -13.45
C ILE A 294 1.59 -1.33 -12.61
N CYS A 295 2.81 -0.88 -12.27
CA CYS A 295 3.74 -1.66 -11.46
C CYS A 295 3.22 -1.92 -10.04
N ASP A 296 2.70 -0.90 -9.36
CA ASP A 296 2.13 -1.05 -8.02
C ASP A 296 0.93 -1.98 -8.01
N HIS A 297 -0.04 -1.73 -8.90
CA HIS A 297 -1.28 -2.50 -8.90
C HIS A 297 -1.08 -3.94 -9.36
N SER A 298 -0.17 -4.20 -10.31
CA SER A 298 0.15 -5.58 -10.73
C SER A 298 0.84 -6.37 -9.62
N ARG A 299 1.74 -5.76 -8.84
CA ARG A 299 2.33 -6.39 -7.65
C ARG A 299 1.25 -6.67 -6.59
N ALA A 300 0.42 -5.67 -6.28
CA ALA A 300 -0.68 -5.84 -5.33
C ALA A 300 -1.60 -7.00 -5.73
N LEU A 301 -1.97 -7.09 -7.01
CA LEU A 301 -2.79 -8.18 -7.54
C LEU A 301 -2.11 -9.54 -7.41
N ALA A 302 -0.82 -9.65 -7.73
CA ALA A 302 -0.09 -10.92 -7.60
C ALA A 302 -0.23 -11.49 -6.18
N PHE A 303 -0.03 -10.65 -5.15
CA PHE A 303 -0.11 -11.09 -3.76
C PHE A 303 -1.55 -11.25 -3.25
N MET A 304 -2.47 -10.36 -3.60
CA MET A 304 -3.87 -10.47 -3.18
C MET A 304 -4.51 -11.75 -3.72
N LEU A 305 -4.29 -12.05 -5.00
CA LEU A 305 -4.84 -13.26 -5.63
C LEU A 305 -4.17 -14.52 -5.08
N ASN A 306 -2.85 -14.47 -4.83
CA ASN A 306 -2.12 -15.54 -4.16
C ASN A 306 -2.74 -15.90 -2.80
N ASP A 307 -3.12 -14.87 -2.02
CA ASP A 307 -3.69 -15.04 -0.69
C ASP A 307 -5.22 -15.31 -0.72
N GLY A 308 -5.76 -15.65 -1.90
CA GLY A 308 -7.13 -16.14 -2.09
C GLY A 308 -8.20 -15.06 -2.27
N VAL A 309 -7.82 -13.82 -2.58
CA VAL A 309 -8.79 -12.78 -2.96
C VAL A 309 -9.30 -13.05 -4.37
N VAL A 310 -10.60 -13.20 -4.53
CA VAL A 310 -11.24 -13.33 -5.85
C VAL A 310 -11.89 -12.00 -6.23
N PRO A 311 -11.55 -11.39 -7.39
CA PRO A 311 -12.15 -10.14 -7.81
C PRO A 311 -13.68 -10.20 -7.88
N SER A 312 -14.36 -9.30 -7.17
CA SER A 312 -15.81 -9.28 -7.06
C SER A 312 -16.34 -7.84 -6.86
N ASN A 313 -17.64 -7.67 -6.61
CA ASN A 313 -18.22 -6.36 -6.30
C ASN A 313 -18.32 -6.09 -4.79
N VAL A 314 -17.87 -7.02 -3.95
CA VAL A 314 -18.05 -6.94 -2.49
C VAL A 314 -16.75 -7.26 -1.76
N ARG A 315 -16.64 -6.73 -0.54
CA ARG A 315 -15.55 -7.03 0.42
C ARG A 315 -14.16 -6.89 -0.22
N GLU A 316 -13.24 -7.78 0.10
CA GLU A 316 -11.84 -7.79 -0.37
C GLU A 316 -11.76 -7.85 -1.91
N GLY A 317 -12.66 -8.59 -2.54
CA GLY A 317 -12.70 -8.75 -4.00
C GLY A 317 -13.02 -7.47 -4.77
N TYR A 318 -13.74 -6.53 -4.13
CA TYR A 318 -13.99 -5.20 -4.69
C TYR A 318 -12.68 -4.44 -4.94
N PHE A 319 -11.76 -4.48 -3.98
CA PHE A 319 -10.48 -3.80 -4.10
C PHE A 319 -9.59 -4.43 -5.18
N ALA A 320 -9.54 -5.76 -5.26
CA ALA A 320 -8.81 -6.43 -6.33
C ALA A 320 -9.37 -6.04 -7.72
N ARG A 321 -10.70 -6.05 -7.89
CA ARG A 321 -11.35 -5.60 -9.15
C ARG A 321 -11.04 -4.14 -9.47
N MET A 322 -11.00 -3.27 -8.48
CA MET A 322 -10.64 -1.85 -8.64
C MET A 322 -9.21 -1.71 -9.16
N LEU A 323 -8.25 -2.46 -8.59
CA LEU A 323 -6.85 -2.44 -9.05
C LEU A 323 -6.71 -2.92 -10.50
N VAL A 324 -7.39 -4.02 -10.88
CA VAL A 324 -7.42 -4.50 -12.28
C VAL A 324 -7.87 -3.37 -13.21
N ARG A 325 -8.96 -2.70 -12.90
CA ARG A 325 -9.52 -1.64 -13.75
C ARG A 325 -8.61 -0.42 -13.85
N ARG A 326 -7.98 0.00 -12.73
CA ARG A 326 -7.03 1.12 -12.72
C ARG A 326 -5.78 0.80 -13.53
N ALA A 327 -5.23 -0.41 -13.38
CA ALA A 327 -4.08 -0.88 -14.16
C ALA A 327 -4.40 -0.93 -15.66
N LEU A 328 -5.52 -1.56 -16.05
CA LEU A 328 -5.93 -1.67 -17.45
C LEU A 328 -6.20 -0.30 -18.10
N ARG A 329 -6.75 0.66 -17.33
CA ARG A 329 -6.89 2.03 -17.81
C ARG A 329 -5.53 2.66 -18.09
N ALA A 330 -4.58 2.58 -17.15
CA ALA A 330 -3.24 3.12 -17.33
C ALA A 330 -2.51 2.46 -18.52
N MET A 331 -2.66 1.14 -18.70
CA MET A 331 -2.12 0.40 -19.86
C MET A 331 -2.72 0.90 -21.17
N ARG A 332 -4.03 1.15 -21.22
CA ARG A 332 -4.70 1.69 -22.40
C ARG A 332 -4.25 3.11 -22.71
N ASP A 333 -4.10 3.96 -21.69
CA ASP A 333 -3.64 5.35 -21.86
C ASP A 333 -2.19 5.42 -22.40
N LEU A 334 -1.41 4.35 -22.19
CA LEU A 334 -0.06 4.15 -22.75
C LEU A 334 -0.03 3.38 -24.09
N ASP A 335 -1.18 2.96 -24.62
CA ASP A 335 -1.30 2.10 -25.82
C ASP A 335 -0.47 0.80 -25.74
N MET A 336 -0.39 0.19 -24.55
CA MET A 336 0.33 -1.06 -24.32
C MET A 336 -0.28 -2.20 -25.13
N LYS A 337 0.56 -3.15 -25.53
CA LYS A 337 0.15 -4.38 -26.26
C LYS A 337 0.15 -5.61 -25.37
N SER A 338 0.99 -5.60 -24.33
CA SER A 338 0.99 -6.65 -23.30
C SER A 338 -0.34 -6.68 -22.55
N THR A 339 -0.74 -7.84 -22.08
CA THR A 339 -1.89 -8.02 -21.18
C THR A 339 -1.51 -7.67 -19.74
N LEU A 340 -2.50 -7.40 -18.89
CA LEU A 340 -2.23 -7.22 -17.46
C LEU A 340 -1.65 -8.50 -16.84
N ALA A 341 -2.07 -9.68 -17.32
CA ALA A 341 -1.50 -10.95 -16.91
C ALA A 341 -0.01 -11.05 -17.21
N ASP A 342 0.47 -10.55 -18.36
CA ASP A 342 1.91 -10.54 -18.68
C ASP A 342 2.70 -9.72 -17.65
N ILE A 343 2.18 -8.57 -17.25
CA ILE A 343 2.83 -7.71 -16.24
C ILE A 343 2.79 -8.36 -14.86
N VAL A 344 1.65 -8.96 -14.46
CA VAL A 344 1.54 -9.71 -13.20
C VAL A 344 2.52 -10.89 -13.21
N GLY A 345 2.68 -11.57 -14.35
CA GLY A 345 3.68 -12.64 -14.52
C GLY A 345 5.11 -12.16 -14.28
N GLN A 346 5.47 -10.96 -14.78
CA GLN A 346 6.80 -10.35 -14.51
C GLN A 346 6.98 -10.04 -13.01
N GLN A 347 5.94 -9.60 -12.32
CA GLN A 347 6.00 -9.39 -10.86
C GLN A 347 6.21 -10.71 -10.11
N ILE A 348 5.49 -11.77 -10.49
CA ILE A 348 5.67 -13.10 -9.93
C ILE A 348 7.12 -13.55 -10.09
N ASP A 349 7.67 -13.46 -11.30
CA ASP A 349 9.05 -13.87 -11.58
C ASP A 349 10.07 -13.06 -10.75
N TYR A 350 9.83 -11.76 -10.58
CA TYR A 350 10.74 -10.87 -9.85
C TYR A 350 10.71 -11.11 -8.33
N PHE A 351 9.50 -11.32 -7.74
CA PHE A 351 9.37 -11.46 -6.29
C PHE A 351 9.45 -12.90 -5.78
N SER A 352 9.30 -13.91 -6.63
CA SER A 352 9.31 -15.33 -6.25
C SER A 352 10.55 -15.84 -5.51
N PRO A 353 11.77 -15.28 -5.66
CA PRO A 353 12.90 -15.74 -4.86
C PRO A 353 12.69 -15.65 -3.34
N HIS A 354 11.84 -14.72 -2.87
CA HIS A 354 11.46 -14.59 -1.47
C HIS A 354 10.04 -15.06 -1.15
N PHE A 355 9.21 -15.22 -2.18
CA PHE A 355 7.80 -15.63 -2.08
C PHE A 355 7.53 -16.76 -3.07
N PRO A 356 8.07 -17.97 -2.82
CA PRO A 356 7.95 -19.11 -3.74
C PRO A 356 6.50 -19.51 -4.02
N GLU A 357 5.57 -19.26 -3.09
CA GLU A 357 4.14 -19.47 -3.25
C GLU A 357 3.54 -18.74 -4.46
N LEU A 358 4.13 -17.63 -4.90
CA LEU A 358 3.69 -16.95 -6.12
C LEU A 358 3.89 -17.79 -7.39
N ILE A 359 4.96 -18.59 -7.43
CA ILE A 359 5.18 -19.56 -8.54
C ILE A 359 4.23 -20.73 -8.42
N GLU A 360 4.02 -21.24 -7.21
CA GLU A 360 3.13 -22.38 -6.97
C GLU A 360 1.68 -22.08 -7.41
N ASN A 361 1.20 -20.86 -7.18
CA ASN A 361 -0.15 -20.42 -7.51
C ASN A 361 -0.23 -19.61 -8.83
N ARG A 362 0.84 -19.59 -9.63
CA ARG A 362 0.95 -18.74 -10.83
C ARG A 362 -0.22 -18.94 -11.81
N GLU A 363 -0.59 -20.18 -12.10
CA GLU A 363 -1.63 -20.49 -13.09
C GLU A 363 -2.98 -19.93 -12.65
N ASP A 364 -3.35 -20.09 -11.39
CA ASP A 364 -4.60 -19.59 -10.82
C ASP A 364 -4.63 -18.04 -10.81
N ILE A 365 -3.52 -17.42 -10.41
CA ILE A 365 -3.38 -15.94 -10.43
C ILE A 365 -3.59 -15.42 -11.86
N MET A 366 -2.90 -16.01 -12.84
CA MET A 366 -2.98 -15.59 -14.24
C MET A 366 -4.38 -15.79 -14.81
N GLU A 367 -5.07 -16.90 -14.47
CA GLU A 367 -6.44 -17.14 -14.91
C GLU A 367 -7.41 -16.09 -14.36
N LEU A 368 -7.33 -15.77 -13.05
CA LEU A 368 -8.16 -14.75 -12.41
C LEU A 368 -7.97 -13.37 -13.07
N VAL A 369 -6.72 -12.99 -13.34
CA VAL A 369 -6.42 -11.71 -14.02
C VAL A 369 -7.01 -11.71 -15.44
N ASN A 370 -6.81 -12.76 -16.22
CA ASN A 370 -7.33 -12.89 -17.59
C ASN A 370 -8.86 -12.83 -17.64
N VAL A 371 -9.54 -13.45 -16.67
CA VAL A 371 -11.00 -13.39 -16.56
C VAL A 371 -11.49 -11.97 -16.29
N GLU A 372 -10.86 -11.27 -15.36
CA GLU A 372 -11.26 -9.89 -15.02
C GLU A 372 -10.89 -8.90 -16.13
N GLU A 373 -9.76 -9.06 -16.81
CA GLU A 373 -9.39 -8.26 -17.98
C GLU A 373 -10.42 -8.38 -19.09
N ARG A 374 -10.83 -9.59 -19.44
CA ARG A 374 -11.89 -9.84 -20.44
C ARG A 374 -13.22 -9.18 -20.03
N ARG A 375 -13.64 -9.33 -18.76
CA ARG A 375 -14.84 -8.68 -18.22
C ARG A 375 -14.76 -7.16 -18.28
N TYR A 376 -13.59 -6.61 -18.07
CA TYR A 376 -13.37 -5.16 -18.19
C TYR A 376 -13.66 -4.67 -19.62
N TYR A 377 -13.06 -5.30 -20.64
CA TYR A 377 -13.29 -4.91 -22.04
C TYR A 377 -14.74 -5.14 -22.50
N GLU A 378 -15.37 -6.24 -22.11
CA GLU A 378 -16.79 -6.45 -22.35
C GLU A 378 -17.67 -5.38 -21.69
N THR A 379 -17.27 -4.91 -20.50
CA THR A 379 -17.97 -3.82 -19.79
C THR A 379 -17.78 -2.49 -20.52
N LEU A 380 -16.59 -2.20 -21.06
CA LEU A 380 -16.35 -1.01 -21.87
C LEU A 380 -17.23 -0.97 -23.12
N GLU A 381 -17.31 -2.07 -23.86
CA GLU A 381 -18.13 -2.13 -25.08
C GLU A 381 -19.62 -1.88 -24.79
N ARG A 382 -20.15 -2.52 -23.74
CA ARG A 382 -21.52 -2.31 -23.29
C ARG A 382 -21.73 -0.91 -22.68
N GLY A 383 -20.78 -0.45 -21.90
CA GLY A 383 -20.86 0.81 -21.15
C GLY A 383 -20.99 2.03 -22.03
N ARG A 384 -20.27 2.09 -23.15
CA ARG A 384 -20.39 3.19 -24.12
C ARG A 384 -21.85 3.43 -24.52
N SER A 385 -22.57 2.37 -24.86
CA SER A 385 -23.99 2.45 -25.25
C SER A 385 -24.89 2.94 -24.10
N ILE A 386 -24.62 2.48 -22.88
CA ILE A 386 -25.39 2.86 -21.67
C ILE A 386 -25.19 4.35 -21.37
N VAL A 387 -23.93 4.80 -21.30
CA VAL A 387 -23.60 6.21 -21.00
C VAL A 387 -24.19 7.13 -22.07
N GLN A 388 -24.02 6.82 -23.34
CA GLN A 388 -24.58 7.63 -24.43
C GLN A 388 -26.13 7.73 -24.38
N LYS A 389 -26.82 6.64 -23.99
CA LYS A 389 -28.25 6.65 -23.80
C LYS A 389 -28.67 7.51 -22.60
N MET A 390 -27.94 7.43 -21.49
CA MET A 390 -28.17 8.26 -20.30
C MET A 390 -27.98 9.74 -20.63
N VAL A 391 -26.86 10.10 -21.24
CA VAL A 391 -26.51 11.49 -21.60
C VAL A 391 -27.57 12.12 -22.51
N LYS A 392 -28.07 11.38 -23.48
CA LYS A 392 -29.21 11.86 -24.32
C LYS A 392 -30.44 12.20 -23.47
N GLY A 393 -30.69 11.45 -22.39
CA GLY A 393 -31.80 11.70 -21.46
C GLY A 393 -31.60 12.96 -20.61
N LEU A 394 -30.35 13.33 -20.31
CA LEU A 394 -30.01 14.46 -19.44
C LEU A 394 -30.17 15.84 -20.12
N LYS A 395 -30.29 15.89 -21.45
CA LYS A 395 -30.49 17.15 -22.22
C LYS A 395 -29.46 18.23 -21.89
N GLY A 396 -28.20 17.84 -21.78
CA GLY A 396 -27.07 18.74 -21.51
C GLY A 396 -26.79 19.03 -20.01
N LYS A 397 -27.55 18.43 -19.09
CA LYS A 397 -27.23 18.51 -17.64
C LYS A 397 -26.04 17.59 -17.31
N PRO A 398 -25.22 17.95 -16.30
CA PRO A 398 -24.13 17.08 -15.83
C PRO A 398 -24.69 15.77 -15.25
N ILE A 399 -23.86 14.73 -15.26
CA ILE A 399 -24.16 13.47 -14.59
C ILE A 399 -23.94 13.68 -13.08
N ALA A 400 -24.98 13.41 -12.27
CA ALA A 400 -24.92 13.54 -10.82
C ALA A 400 -24.12 12.38 -10.17
N THR A 401 -23.63 12.61 -8.97
CA THR A 401 -22.85 11.61 -8.21
C THR A 401 -23.64 10.32 -7.98
N GLU A 402 -24.93 10.41 -7.67
CA GLU A 402 -25.81 9.25 -7.47
C GLU A 402 -25.91 8.39 -8.74
N GLN A 403 -25.96 9.04 -9.90
CA GLN A 403 -25.99 8.36 -11.20
C GLN A 403 -24.63 7.70 -11.52
N LEU A 404 -23.52 8.31 -11.10
CA LEU A 404 -22.20 7.69 -11.20
C LEU A 404 -22.08 6.43 -10.32
N ILE A 405 -22.60 6.50 -9.09
CA ILE A 405 -22.65 5.35 -8.17
C ILE A 405 -23.50 4.24 -8.78
N GLU A 406 -24.69 4.57 -9.34
CA GLU A 406 -25.56 3.59 -10.01
C GLU A 406 -24.88 2.93 -11.22
N LEU A 407 -24.20 3.71 -12.07
CA LEU A 407 -23.45 3.19 -13.21
C LEU A 407 -22.31 2.29 -12.77
N TYR A 408 -21.66 2.63 -11.65
CA TYR A 408 -20.59 1.82 -11.07
C TYR A 408 -21.14 0.50 -10.51
N ASP A 409 -22.15 0.55 -9.64
CA ASP A 409 -22.72 -0.62 -8.96
C ASP A 409 -23.43 -1.57 -9.93
N SER A 410 -24.32 -1.02 -10.78
CA SER A 410 -25.18 -1.82 -11.64
C SER A 410 -24.55 -2.25 -12.96
N HIS A 411 -23.61 -1.45 -13.48
CA HIS A 411 -23.03 -1.67 -14.80
C HIS A 411 -21.49 -1.84 -14.78
N GLY A 412 -20.86 -1.65 -13.62
CA GLY A 412 -19.42 -1.77 -13.44
C GLY A 412 -18.63 -0.67 -14.18
N LEU A 413 -19.27 0.47 -14.46
CA LEU A 413 -18.63 1.61 -15.13
C LEU A 413 -18.05 2.55 -14.08
N ASN A 414 -16.73 2.63 -14.00
CA ASN A 414 -16.09 3.61 -13.13
C ASN A 414 -16.31 5.05 -13.68
N PRO A 415 -16.28 6.06 -12.80
CA PRO A 415 -16.56 7.44 -13.17
C PRO A 415 -15.73 7.96 -14.33
N GLU A 416 -14.47 7.56 -14.41
CA GLU A 416 -13.58 7.97 -15.46
C GLU A 416 -13.96 7.41 -16.83
N ILE A 417 -14.46 6.18 -16.89
CA ILE A 417 -15.01 5.59 -18.11
C ILE A 417 -16.30 6.32 -18.51
N VAL A 418 -17.12 6.67 -17.51
CA VAL A 418 -18.34 7.46 -17.76
C VAL A 418 -17.97 8.83 -18.33
N GLN A 419 -16.96 9.49 -17.77
CA GLN A 419 -16.44 10.77 -18.26
C GLN A 419 -15.90 10.67 -19.71
N GLU A 420 -15.19 9.60 -20.04
CA GLU A 420 -14.67 9.34 -21.38
C GLU A 420 -15.77 9.16 -22.42
N PHE A 421 -16.88 8.51 -22.05
CA PHE A 421 -18.00 8.22 -22.96
C PHE A 421 -19.10 9.29 -22.94
N SER A 422 -18.96 10.29 -22.09
CA SER A 422 -19.96 11.35 -21.88
C SER A 422 -19.63 12.60 -22.68
N ASP A 423 -20.61 13.10 -23.42
CA ASP A 423 -20.57 14.40 -24.07
C ASP A 423 -20.99 15.56 -23.16
N VAL A 424 -21.36 15.26 -21.89
CA VAL A 424 -21.73 16.26 -20.88
C VAL A 424 -20.72 16.24 -19.73
N PRO A 425 -20.60 17.34 -18.96
CA PRO A 425 -19.71 17.39 -17.81
C PRO A 425 -20.01 16.28 -16.79
N VAL A 426 -18.98 15.64 -16.29
CA VAL A 426 -19.03 14.64 -15.22
C VAL A 426 -18.16 15.16 -14.08
N GLU A 427 -18.78 15.46 -12.94
CA GLU A 427 -18.07 15.86 -11.73
C GLU A 427 -17.81 14.60 -10.91
N ILE A 428 -16.55 14.16 -10.91
CA ILE A 428 -16.12 13.00 -10.12
C ILE A 428 -15.69 13.52 -8.75
N PRO A 429 -16.39 13.13 -7.65
CA PRO A 429 -15.96 13.49 -6.30
C PRO A 429 -14.60 12.87 -5.97
N ASP A 430 -13.71 13.61 -5.32
CA ASP A 430 -12.38 13.12 -4.90
C ASP A 430 -12.49 11.86 -4.01
N ALA A 431 -13.56 11.77 -3.22
CA ALA A 431 -13.85 10.62 -2.35
C ALA A 431 -14.78 9.58 -2.96
N PHE A 432 -14.96 9.54 -4.30
CA PHE A 432 -15.98 8.68 -4.95
C PHE A 432 -15.91 7.22 -4.49
N TYR A 433 -14.73 6.61 -4.53
CA TYR A 433 -14.56 5.20 -4.16
C TYR A 433 -14.78 4.95 -2.67
N GLN A 434 -14.47 5.93 -1.81
CA GLN A 434 -14.80 5.87 -0.38
C GLN A 434 -16.31 5.98 -0.15
N MET A 435 -17.02 6.80 -0.94
CA MET A 435 -18.48 6.92 -0.87
C MET A 435 -19.15 5.61 -1.28
N VAL A 436 -18.66 4.94 -2.33
CA VAL A 436 -19.15 3.63 -2.76
C VAL A 436 -18.90 2.58 -1.68
N ALA A 437 -17.68 2.51 -1.15
CA ALA A 437 -17.32 1.56 -0.09
C ALA A 437 -18.24 1.75 1.15
N ARG A 438 -18.42 2.99 1.59
CA ARG A 438 -19.30 3.32 2.71
C ARG A 438 -20.75 2.92 2.47
N LYS A 439 -21.27 3.17 1.25
CA LYS A 439 -22.63 2.73 0.87
C LYS A 439 -22.77 1.21 0.98
N HIS A 440 -21.79 0.46 0.49
CA HIS A 440 -21.79 -1.01 0.59
C HIS A 440 -21.70 -1.50 2.05
N GLU A 441 -20.94 -0.81 2.91
CA GLU A 441 -20.87 -1.10 4.34
C GLU A 441 -22.22 -0.83 5.03
N GLU A 442 -22.88 0.28 4.71
CA GLU A 442 -24.20 0.64 5.23
C GLU A 442 -25.27 -0.36 4.78
N GLU A 443 -25.25 -0.79 3.50
CA GLU A 443 -26.15 -1.81 2.95
C GLU A 443 -25.89 -3.19 3.60
N ALA A 444 -24.63 -3.56 3.83
CA ALA A 444 -24.26 -4.81 4.51
C ALA A 444 -24.66 -4.79 6.00
N ALA A 445 -24.52 -3.64 6.67
CA ALA A 445 -24.99 -3.46 8.04
C ALA A 445 -26.52 -3.58 8.16
N ALA A 446 -27.25 -2.97 7.23
CA ALA A 446 -28.71 -3.07 7.17
C ALA A 446 -29.21 -4.50 6.89
N GLN A 447 -28.43 -5.30 6.14
CA GLN A 447 -28.75 -6.72 5.90
C GLN A 447 -28.43 -7.64 7.11
N LYS A 448 -27.57 -7.20 8.05
CA LYS A 448 -27.26 -7.97 9.27
C LYS A 448 -28.38 -7.91 10.32
N GLU A 449 -29.36 -7.03 10.19
CA GLU A 449 -30.55 -6.98 11.08
C GLU A 449 -31.63 -8.01 10.72
N ASP A 450 -31.56 -8.67 9.56
CA ASP A 450 -32.41 -9.82 9.26
C ASP A 450 -31.76 -11.09 9.80
N ASP A 451 -32.42 -11.70 10.79
CA ASP A 451 -32.08 -13.01 11.39
C ASP A 451 -31.56 -13.98 10.30
N CYS A 452 -30.31 -14.41 10.45
CA CYS A 452 -29.72 -15.36 9.52
C CYS A 452 -30.33 -16.75 9.74
N PRO A 453 -31.31 -17.19 8.90
CA PRO A 453 -31.96 -18.51 9.08
C PRO A 453 -30.97 -19.68 8.95
N ARG A 454 -29.74 -19.42 8.46
CA ARG A 454 -28.68 -20.42 8.32
C ARG A 454 -27.93 -20.68 9.60
N CYS A 455 -27.92 -19.75 10.57
CA CYS A 455 -27.23 -19.94 11.85
C CYS A 455 -27.91 -21.01 12.71
N GLU A 456 -29.20 -21.27 12.52
CA GLU A 456 -29.92 -22.35 13.19
C GLU A 456 -29.62 -23.76 12.62
N MET A 457 -28.98 -23.83 11.45
CA MET A 457 -28.67 -25.11 10.78
C MET A 457 -27.34 -25.74 11.22
N TYR A 458 -26.52 -25.04 11.98
CA TYR A 458 -25.25 -25.58 12.48
C TYR A 458 -25.41 -26.19 13.86
N PRO A 459 -24.83 -27.38 14.12
CA PRO A 459 -24.79 -27.94 15.46
C PRO A 459 -24.15 -26.96 16.46
N GLN A 460 -24.81 -26.72 17.61
CA GLN A 460 -24.31 -25.80 18.64
C GLN A 460 -23.08 -26.33 19.40
N ASP A 461 -22.71 -27.59 19.12
CA ASP A 461 -21.61 -28.33 19.74
C ASP A 461 -20.42 -28.59 18.79
N MET A 462 -20.26 -27.74 17.77
CA MET A 462 -19.09 -27.82 16.90
C MET A 462 -17.83 -27.50 17.72
N PRO A 463 -16.73 -28.29 17.53
CA PRO A 463 -15.46 -27.96 18.16
C PRO A 463 -14.94 -26.60 17.68
N GLU A 464 -14.24 -25.90 18.56
CA GLU A 464 -13.57 -24.64 18.18
C GLU A 464 -12.63 -24.87 17.01
N THR A 465 -12.63 -23.93 16.07
CA THR A 465 -11.72 -23.97 14.92
C THR A 465 -10.29 -23.82 15.40
N VAL A 466 -9.43 -24.77 15.07
CA VAL A 466 -8.00 -24.65 15.31
C VAL A 466 -7.43 -23.66 14.30
N LEU A 467 -6.92 -22.55 14.78
CA LEU A 467 -6.35 -21.47 13.94
C LEU A 467 -4.89 -21.81 13.58
N GLY A 468 -4.70 -22.83 12.72
CA GLY A 468 -3.39 -23.40 12.37
C GLY A 468 -2.37 -22.41 11.81
N TYR A 469 -2.82 -21.28 11.24
CA TYR A 469 -1.95 -20.23 10.74
C TYR A 469 -1.15 -19.46 11.83
N TYR A 470 -1.50 -19.63 13.11
CA TYR A 470 -0.67 -19.12 14.20
C TYR A 470 0.49 -20.08 14.55
N GLU A 471 0.32 -21.35 14.29
CA GLU A 471 1.36 -22.36 14.48
C GLU A 471 2.24 -22.49 13.24
N ASP A 472 1.63 -22.40 12.07
CA ASP A 472 2.30 -22.45 10.76
C ASP A 472 1.59 -21.48 9.79
N PRO A 473 2.22 -20.36 9.41
CA PRO A 473 1.64 -19.40 8.46
C PRO A 473 1.41 -19.98 7.05
N GLU A 474 1.93 -21.17 6.72
CA GLU A 474 1.66 -21.86 5.47
C GLU A 474 0.34 -22.66 5.53
N VAL A 475 -0.21 -22.90 6.70
CA VAL A 475 -1.50 -23.58 6.84
C VAL A 475 -2.62 -22.60 6.59
N MET A 476 -3.18 -22.64 5.40
CA MET A 476 -4.43 -21.94 5.11
C MET A 476 -5.59 -22.71 5.74
N SER A 477 -6.26 -22.11 6.71
CA SER A 477 -7.46 -22.65 7.35
C SER A 477 -8.67 -22.65 6.42
#